data_4716b713877bd610323675ce9e88ca2c
#
_entry.id   4716b713877bd610323675ce9e88ca2c
#
_cell.length_a   1.000
_cell.length_b   1.000
_cell.length_c   1.000
_cell.angle_alpha   90.00
_cell.angle_beta   90.00
_cell.angle_gamma   90.00
#
_symmetry.space_group_name_H-M   'P 1'
#
loop_
_entity.id
_entity.type
_entity.pdbx_description
1 polymer ?
#
loop_
_entity_poly.entity_id
_entity_poly.type
_entity_poly.pdbx_seq_one_letter_code
_entity_poly.pdbx_strand_id
1 'polypeptide(L)'
;TNVIGGIEGGGIWDHAGLEGTPIVENGMMYVTDGWGSIYKFDVRNNGKLVWKMNPDTDHDFPGAITCCGINNRGVGLWNDKVVSHTLDGRLIITNKTTGAIEQEVQLADASVSEVITAAPLVVKDSAITGVAGAEYGIRGWLHSTSLSDAKKNWRTYTIPAPGEPGSETWKADPTISHSKDGWMHGGGS
;
A
#
# COMPACT_ATOMS: atom_id res chain seq x y z
N THR A 1 -10.19 -1.47 -26.51
CA THR A 1 -8.96 -1.74 -25.75
C THR A 1 -8.61 -0.48 -24.97
N ASN A 2 -8.40 -0.63 -23.66
CA ASN A 2 -7.92 0.43 -22.80
C ASN A 2 -6.46 0.16 -22.45
N VAL A 3 -5.65 1.21 -22.40
CA VAL A 3 -4.25 1.14 -21.96
C VAL A 3 -4.18 1.60 -20.51
N ILE A 4 -3.66 0.74 -19.65
CA ILE A 4 -3.35 1.04 -18.25
C ILE A 4 -1.82 1.24 -18.19
N GLY A 5 -1.39 2.40 -17.69
CA GLY A 5 0.02 2.72 -17.50
C GLY A 5 0.64 2.04 -16.27
N GLY A 6 1.83 2.50 -15.89
CA GLY A 6 2.49 2.08 -14.65
C GLY A 6 3.25 0.76 -14.73
N ILE A 7 3.56 0.33 -15.96
CA ILE A 7 4.45 -0.78 -16.25
C ILE A 7 5.64 -0.33 -17.11
N GLU A 8 5.79 0.98 -17.24
CA GLU A 8 6.96 1.57 -17.90
C GLU A 8 8.17 1.28 -17.02
N GLY A 9 8.83 0.18 -17.28
CA GLY A 9 10.08 -0.22 -16.68
C GLY A 9 11.26 0.22 -17.52
N GLY A 10 12.38 0.31 -16.89
CA GLY A 10 13.67 0.57 -17.50
C GLY A 10 14.74 0.51 -16.43
N GLY A 11 15.82 -0.21 -16.65
CA GLY A 11 16.87 -0.37 -15.66
C GLY A 11 16.40 -1.11 -14.41
N ILE A 12 16.45 -0.45 -13.25
CA ILE A 12 16.04 -1.07 -11.97
C ILE A 12 14.54 -1.36 -11.86
N TRP A 13 13.72 -0.85 -12.80
CA TRP A 13 12.25 -1.02 -12.81
C TRP A 13 11.77 -2.16 -13.71
N ASP A 14 12.65 -3.02 -14.19
CA ASP A 14 12.32 -4.08 -15.15
C ASP A 14 11.32 -5.13 -14.62
N HIS A 15 10.99 -5.07 -13.34
CA HIS A 15 10.08 -6.03 -12.67
C HIS A 15 8.71 -5.45 -12.34
N ALA A 16 8.33 -4.31 -12.93
CA ALA A 16 7.00 -3.75 -12.73
C ALA A 16 5.91 -4.67 -13.31
N GLY A 17 4.80 -4.81 -12.59
CA GLY A 17 3.66 -5.64 -13.01
C GLY A 17 2.32 -5.06 -12.62
N LEU A 18 1.26 -5.51 -13.29
CA LEU A 18 -0.12 -5.24 -12.89
C LEU A 18 -0.56 -6.35 -11.92
N GLU A 19 -0.42 -6.12 -10.62
CA GLU A 19 -0.79 -7.06 -9.57
C GLU A 19 -2.12 -6.72 -8.88
N GLY A 20 -2.73 -5.59 -9.27
CA GLY A 20 -3.96 -5.10 -8.66
C GLY A 20 -5.15 -6.04 -8.92
N THR A 21 -5.85 -6.45 -7.87
CA THR A 21 -7.10 -7.17 -8.00
C THR A 21 -8.23 -6.21 -8.38
N PRO A 22 -8.88 -6.36 -9.54
CA PRO A 22 -10.01 -5.51 -9.91
C PRO A 22 -11.18 -5.68 -8.95
N ILE A 23 -11.79 -4.58 -8.55
CA ILE A 23 -13.05 -4.59 -7.78
C ILE A 23 -14.16 -4.05 -8.65
N VAL A 24 -15.31 -4.75 -8.67
CA VAL A 24 -16.49 -4.31 -9.41
C VAL A 24 -17.64 -4.07 -8.45
N GLU A 25 -18.19 -2.86 -8.52
CA GLU A 25 -19.39 -2.47 -7.77
C GLU A 25 -20.34 -1.71 -8.69
N ASN A 26 -21.61 -2.12 -8.74
CA ASN A 26 -22.67 -1.47 -9.52
C ASN A 26 -22.29 -1.24 -11.01
N GLY A 27 -21.56 -2.20 -11.60
CA GLY A 27 -21.13 -2.13 -12.99
C GLY A 27 -19.95 -1.20 -13.25
N MET A 28 -19.33 -0.67 -12.21
CA MET A 28 -18.09 0.09 -12.28
C MET A 28 -16.93 -0.76 -11.79
N MET A 29 -15.89 -0.89 -12.59
CA MET A 29 -14.65 -1.61 -12.25
C MET A 29 -13.56 -0.60 -11.88
N TYR A 30 -12.87 -0.89 -10.81
CA TYR A 30 -11.71 -0.11 -10.32
C TYR A 30 -10.45 -0.97 -10.40
N VAL A 31 -9.41 -0.43 -11.01
CA VAL A 31 -8.10 -1.10 -11.21
C VAL A 31 -7.00 -0.12 -10.90
N THR A 32 -5.88 -0.60 -10.41
CA THR A 32 -4.66 0.19 -10.19
C THR A 32 -3.58 -0.19 -11.18
N ASP A 33 -2.70 0.77 -11.51
CA ASP A 33 -1.38 0.48 -12.07
C ASP A 33 -0.33 0.34 -10.95
N GLY A 34 0.89 0.00 -11.30
CA GLY A 34 1.97 -0.23 -10.32
C GLY A 34 2.31 1.00 -9.47
N TRP A 35 2.14 2.20 -10.00
CA TRP A 35 2.39 3.47 -9.32
C TRP A 35 1.20 3.96 -8.46
N GLY A 36 0.10 3.19 -8.47
CA GLY A 36 -1.08 3.51 -7.67
C GLY A 36 -2.08 4.45 -8.34
N SER A 37 -1.94 4.74 -9.65
CA SER A 37 -3.04 5.40 -10.36
C SER A 37 -4.26 4.50 -10.38
N ILE A 38 -5.45 5.08 -10.20
CA ILE A 38 -6.71 4.35 -10.23
C ILE A 38 -7.43 4.65 -11.52
N TYR A 39 -7.92 3.59 -12.15
CA TYR A 39 -8.77 3.67 -13.35
C TYR A 39 -10.16 3.15 -13.01
N LYS A 40 -11.19 3.94 -13.32
CA LYS A 40 -12.59 3.53 -13.23
C LYS A 40 -13.16 3.28 -14.62
N PHE A 41 -13.68 2.08 -14.83
CA PHE A 41 -14.32 1.68 -16.08
C PHE A 41 -15.80 1.34 -15.88
N ASP A 42 -16.65 1.72 -16.83
CA ASP A 42 -18.03 1.21 -16.91
C ASP A 42 -18.04 -0.10 -17.71
N VAL A 43 -18.15 -1.23 -16.99
CA VAL A 43 -18.13 -2.57 -17.63
C VAL A 43 -19.40 -2.86 -18.42
N ARG A 44 -20.49 -2.14 -18.19
CA ARG A 44 -21.74 -2.24 -18.93
C ARG A 44 -21.69 -1.50 -20.26
N ASN A 45 -20.70 -0.62 -20.45
CA ASN A 45 -20.49 0.19 -21.63
C ASN A 45 -19.13 -0.14 -22.29
N ASN A 46 -18.92 -1.42 -22.61
CA ASN A 46 -17.71 -1.94 -23.25
C ASN A 46 -16.39 -1.57 -22.52
N GLY A 47 -16.43 -1.41 -21.21
CA GLY A 47 -15.26 -1.01 -20.43
C GLY A 47 -14.81 0.43 -20.72
N LYS A 48 -15.74 1.34 -20.98
CA LYS A 48 -15.41 2.75 -21.20
C LYS A 48 -14.75 3.33 -19.96
N LEU A 49 -13.59 3.97 -20.13
CA LEU A 49 -12.93 4.72 -19.06
C LEU A 49 -13.84 5.89 -18.62
N VAL A 50 -14.15 5.94 -17.33
CA VAL A 50 -14.97 6.99 -16.72
C VAL A 50 -14.07 8.10 -16.20
N TRP A 51 -13.04 7.73 -15.41
CA TRP A 51 -12.01 8.65 -14.96
C TRP A 51 -10.71 7.88 -14.62
N LYS A 52 -9.61 8.62 -14.62
CA LYS A 52 -8.31 8.21 -14.08
C LYS A 52 -7.93 9.17 -12.97
N MET A 53 -7.49 8.66 -11.83
CA MET A 53 -6.83 9.42 -10.76
C MET A 53 -5.34 9.07 -10.79
N ASN A 54 -4.48 10.08 -10.75
CA ASN A 54 -3.03 9.93 -10.59
C ASN A 54 -2.64 10.51 -9.22
N PRO A 55 -2.07 9.72 -8.31
CA PRO A 55 -1.68 10.19 -6.98
C PRO A 55 -0.35 10.95 -6.98
N ASP A 56 0.28 11.11 -8.14
CA ASP A 56 1.60 11.74 -8.27
C ASP A 56 2.64 11.11 -7.32
N THR A 57 2.72 9.78 -7.36
CA THR A 57 3.67 9.01 -6.55
C THR A 57 5.10 9.36 -6.94
N ASP A 58 5.98 9.56 -5.94
CA ASP A 58 7.41 9.72 -6.18
C ASP A 58 7.96 8.48 -6.91
N HIS A 59 8.53 8.69 -8.09
CA HIS A 59 9.09 7.60 -8.92
C HIS A 59 10.56 7.31 -8.64
N ASP A 60 11.27 8.21 -7.96
CA ASP A 60 12.74 8.10 -7.85
C ASP A 60 13.15 7.12 -6.75
N PHE A 61 12.70 7.34 -5.52
CA PHE A 61 13.20 6.61 -4.36
C PHE A 61 12.39 5.37 -3.98
N PRO A 62 11.03 5.42 -3.85
CA PRO A 62 10.25 4.27 -3.37
C PRO A 62 10.38 3.04 -4.25
N GLY A 63 10.51 3.23 -5.55
CA GLY A 63 10.73 2.14 -6.48
C GLY A 63 12.06 1.40 -6.23
N ALA A 64 13.14 2.11 -5.85
CA ALA A 64 14.46 1.53 -5.59
C ALA A 64 14.49 0.61 -4.37
N ILE A 65 13.58 0.81 -3.42
CA ILE A 65 13.50 0.05 -2.17
C ILE A 65 12.35 -0.95 -2.13
N THR A 66 11.67 -1.17 -3.25
CA THR A 66 10.62 -2.18 -3.35
C THR A 66 11.23 -3.48 -3.89
N CYS A 67 11.23 -4.54 -3.09
CA CYS A 67 11.90 -5.81 -3.40
C CYS A 67 11.50 -6.44 -4.74
N CYS A 68 10.24 -6.30 -5.10
CA CYS A 68 9.59 -7.04 -6.19
C CYS A 68 9.15 -6.14 -7.34
N GLY A 69 9.77 -4.97 -7.45
CA GLY A 69 9.46 -3.97 -8.46
C GLY A 69 8.27 -3.09 -8.10
N ILE A 70 7.89 -2.26 -9.05
CA ILE A 70 6.79 -1.30 -8.90
C ILE A 70 5.48 -2.07 -8.97
N ASN A 71 4.76 -2.14 -7.86
CA ASN A 71 3.48 -2.83 -7.80
C ASN A 71 2.49 -2.16 -6.84
N ASN A 72 1.20 -2.36 -7.13
CA ASN A 72 0.09 -1.96 -6.29
C ASN A 72 -0.99 -3.04 -6.40
N ARG A 73 -1.47 -3.56 -5.26
CA ARG A 73 -2.38 -4.71 -5.25
C ARG A 73 -3.86 -4.35 -5.27
N GLY A 74 -4.19 -3.08 -5.48
CA GLY A 74 -5.57 -2.66 -5.71
C GLY A 74 -6.12 -1.66 -4.70
N VAL A 75 -7.44 -1.57 -4.65
CA VAL A 75 -8.17 -0.59 -3.87
C VAL A 75 -9.15 -1.25 -2.90
N GLY A 76 -9.59 -0.50 -1.89
CA GLY A 76 -10.80 -0.78 -1.11
C GLY A 76 -11.92 0.18 -1.50
N LEU A 77 -13.17 -0.22 -1.24
CA LEU A 77 -14.33 0.66 -1.43
C LEU A 77 -14.99 0.95 -0.07
N TRP A 78 -15.35 2.21 0.13
CA TRP A 78 -16.04 2.67 1.32
C TRP A 78 -17.06 3.76 0.96
N ASN A 79 -18.34 3.50 1.12
CA ASN A 79 -19.42 4.42 0.78
C ASN A 79 -19.25 4.96 -0.66
N ASP A 80 -19.10 6.29 -0.81
CA ASP A 80 -18.86 7.01 -2.05
C ASP A 80 -17.36 7.24 -2.33
N LYS A 81 -16.47 6.51 -1.65
CA LYS A 81 -15.01 6.65 -1.75
C LYS A 81 -14.34 5.40 -2.31
N VAL A 82 -13.21 5.61 -2.97
CA VAL A 82 -12.19 4.62 -3.28
C VAL A 82 -10.99 4.89 -2.38
N VAL A 83 -10.52 3.88 -1.71
CA VAL A 83 -9.36 3.94 -0.80
C VAL A 83 -8.21 3.20 -1.44
N SER A 84 -7.04 3.80 -1.50
CA SER A 84 -5.85 3.20 -2.11
C SER A 84 -4.58 3.56 -1.33
N HIS A 85 -3.50 2.90 -1.68
CA HIS A 85 -2.16 3.22 -1.20
C HIS A 85 -1.25 3.62 -2.35
N THR A 86 -0.13 4.26 -1.99
CA THR A 86 0.97 4.56 -2.90
C THR A 86 2.27 3.95 -2.37
N LEU A 87 3.23 3.69 -3.26
CA LEU A 87 4.53 3.15 -2.88
C LEU A 87 5.30 4.07 -1.92
N ASP A 88 5.13 5.38 -2.04
CA ASP A 88 5.72 6.38 -1.15
C ASP A 88 5.03 6.46 0.23
N GLY A 89 4.15 5.49 0.54
CA GLY A 89 3.60 5.28 1.87
C GLY A 89 2.38 6.11 2.23
N ARG A 90 1.65 6.66 1.25
CA ARG A 90 0.40 7.40 1.52
C ARG A 90 -0.83 6.51 1.44
N LEU A 91 -1.83 6.82 2.23
CA LEU A 91 -3.22 6.40 2.05
C LEU A 91 -3.96 7.53 1.35
N ILE A 92 -4.65 7.21 0.26
CA ILE A 92 -5.41 8.16 -0.56
C ILE A 92 -6.90 7.83 -0.48
N ILE A 93 -7.72 8.82 -0.21
CA ILE A 93 -9.19 8.71 -0.24
C ILE A 93 -9.69 9.54 -1.41
N THR A 94 -10.26 8.86 -2.40
CA THR A 94 -10.70 9.42 -3.69
C THR A 94 -12.21 9.37 -3.80
N ASN A 95 -12.82 10.40 -4.33
CA ASN A 95 -14.25 10.43 -4.61
C ASN A 95 -14.62 9.43 -5.72
N LYS A 96 -15.51 8.50 -5.43
CA LYS A 96 -15.91 7.42 -6.33
C LYS A 96 -16.58 7.91 -7.62
N THR A 97 -17.22 9.08 -7.59
CA THR A 97 -17.93 9.65 -8.73
C THR A 97 -17.00 10.45 -9.63
N THR A 98 -16.17 11.31 -9.05
CA THR A 98 -15.38 12.30 -9.80
C THR A 98 -13.94 11.89 -10.04
N GLY A 99 -13.38 10.98 -9.24
CA GLY A 99 -11.95 10.64 -9.24
C GLY A 99 -11.08 11.69 -8.53
N ALA A 100 -11.67 12.69 -7.90
CA ALA A 100 -10.91 13.71 -7.16
C ALA A 100 -10.36 13.13 -5.85
N ILE A 101 -9.09 13.40 -5.54
CA ILE A 101 -8.51 13.12 -4.24
C ILE A 101 -9.14 14.07 -3.22
N GLU A 102 -9.67 13.53 -2.14
CA GLU A 102 -10.30 14.30 -1.07
C GLU A 102 -9.44 14.37 0.19
N GLN A 103 -8.71 13.28 0.48
CA GLN A 103 -7.82 13.22 1.64
C GLN A 103 -6.59 12.38 1.31
N GLU A 104 -5.47 12.76 1.91
CA GLU A 104 -4.20 12.02 1.88
C GLU A 104 -3.60 11.96 3.28
N VAL A 105 -3.01 10.81 3.62
CA VAL A 105 -2.34 10.61 4.91
C VAL A 105 -1.04 9.87 4.68
N GLN A 106 0.08 10.43 5.16
CA GLN A 106 1.36 9.74 5.19
C GLN A 106 1.34 8.69 6.30
N LEU A 107 1.52 7.42 5.96
CA LEU A 107 1.53 6.28 6.90
C LEU A 107 2.92 5.68 7.08
N ALA A 108 3.68 5.57 6.01
CA ALA A 108 5.00 4.93 5.97
C ALA A 108 6.07 5.94 5.55
N ASP A 109 7.30 5.73 5.98
CA ASP A 109 8.44 6.58 5.65
C ASP A 109 9.38 5.86 4.70
N ALA A 110 9.29 6.18 3.41
CA ALA A 110 10.14 5.59 2.38
C ALA A 110 11.63 5.84 2.64
N SER A 111 12.01 6.93 3.32
CA SER A 111 13.42 7.23 3.62
C SER A 111 14.09 6.21 4.55
N VAL A 112 13.31 5.45 5.29
CA VAL A 112 13.76 4.32 6.11
C VAL A 112 13.34 2.97 5.53
N SER A 113 13.03 2.92 4.24
CA SER A 113 12.64 1.73 3.49
C SER A 113 11.26 1.16 3.85
N GLU A 114 10.37 1.94 4.43
CA GLU A 114 8.98 1.57 4.57
C GLU A 114 8.20 1.92 3.29
N VAL A 115 7.58 0.92 2.65
CA VAL A 115 6.72 1.09 1.47
C VAL A 115 5.38 0.40 1.68
N ILE A 116 4.37 0.76 0.88
CA ILE A 116 3.06 0.12 0.94
C ILE A 116 2.68 -0.39 -0.45
N THR A 117 2.59 -1.71 -0.61
CA THR A 117 2.24 -2.38 -1.87
C THR A 117 0.87 -3.05 -1.81
N ALA A 118 0.35 -3.29 -0.60
CA ALA A 118 -0.92 -3.98 -0.38
C ALA A 118 -2.12 -3.10 -0.69
N ALA A 119 -3.23 -3.72 -1.13
CA ALA A 119 -4.53 -3.06 -1.12
C ALA A 119 -4.99 -2.79 0.32
N PRO A 120 -5.66 -1.67 0.61
CA PRO A 120 -6.21 -1.41 1.94
C PRO A 120 -7.34 -2.38 2.26
N LEU A 121 -7.33 -2.98 3.45
CA LEU A 121 -8.46 -3.73 3.95
C LEU A 121 -9.46 -2.78 4.62
N VAL A 122 -10.59 -2.56 3.96
CA VAL A 122 -11.66 -1.71 4.50
C VAL A 122 -12.55 -2.54 5.44
N VAL A 123 -12.63 -2.11 6.69
CA VAL A 123 -13.47 -2.73 7.72
C VAL A 123 -14.33 -1.65 8.38
N LYS A 124 -15.63 -1.66 8.09
CA LYS A 124 -16.57 -0.60 8.51
C LYS A 124 -16.09 0.77 7.98
N ASP A 125 -15.71 1.67 8.88
CA ASP A 125 -15.22 3.03 8.62
C ASP A 125 -13.70 3.17 8.81
N SER A 126 -12.99 2.07 8.71
CA SER A 126 -11.54 2.02 8.90
C SER A 126 -10.84 1.34 7.73
N ALA A 127 -9.68 1.86 7.35
CA ALA A 127 -8.71 1.20 6.49
C ALA A 127 -7.60 0.57 7.33
N ILE A 128 -7.33 -0.71 7.13
CA ILE A 128 -6.21 -1.41 7.73
C ILE A 128 -5.11 -1.55 6.67
N THR A 129 -3.91 -1.13 7.04
CA THR A 129 -2.72 -1.06 6.20
C THR A 129 -1.60 -1.88 6.84
N GLY A 130 -0.92 -2.70 6.06
CA GLY A 130 0.36 -3.31 6.41
C GLY A 130 1.51 -2.60 5.70
N VAL A 131 2.69 -2.59 6.32
CA VAL A 131 3.92 -2.05 5.72
C VAL A 131 4.75 -3.17 5.09
N ALA A 132 5.35 -2.91 3.93
CA ALA A 132 6.39 -3.72 3.31
C ALA A 132 7.76 -3.08 3.50
N GLY A 133 8.85 -3.86 3.34
CA GLY A 133 10.23 -3.41 3.51
C GLY A 133 11.02 -4.23 4.53
N ALA A 134 10.49 -5.38 4.97
CA ALA A 134 11.16 -6.25 5.94
C ALA A 134 12.57 -6.68 5.50
N GLU A 135 12.76 -6.92 4.21
CA GLU A 135 14.05 -7.27 3.58
C GLU A 135 15.07 -6.14 3.63
N TYR A 136 14.62 -4.92 3.84
CA TYR A 136 15.48 -3.73 4.00
C TYR A 136 15.66 -3.32 5.45
N GLY A 137 15.14 -4.13 6.39
CA GLY A 137 15.40 -3.97 7.80
C GLY A 137 14.43 -3.08 8.55
N ILE A 138 13.19 -2.92 8.06
CA ILE A 138 12.13 -2.22 8.81
C ILE A 138 11.52 -3.12 9.87
N ARG A 139 10.95 -2.54 10.90
CA ARG A 139 10.08 -3.25 11.84
C ARG A 139 8.64 -3.22 11.33
N GLY A 140 8.11 -4.38 10.95
CA GLY A 140 6.76 -4.52 10.41
C GLY A 140 5.66 -4.02 11.36
N TRP A 141 4.63 -3.40 10.78
CA TRP A 141 3.47 -2.92 11.53
C TRP A 141 2.17 -3.05 10.75
N LEU A 142 1.06 -3.10 11.50
CA LEU A 142 -0.29 -2.89 11.02
C LEU A 142 -0.81 -1.55 11.57
N HIS A 143 -1.52 -0.81 10.73
CA HIS A 143 -2.07 0.50 11.05
C HIS A 143 -3.55 0.55 10.67
N SER A 144 -4.36 1.16 11.51
CA SER A 144 -5.76 1.48 11.19
C SER A 144 -5.96 2.97 11.11
N THR A 145 -6.52 3.42 10.00
CA THR A 145 -6.90 4.81 9.74
C THR A 145 -8.43 4.92 9.69
N SER A 146 -9.00 5.90 10.38
CA SER A 146 -10.40 6.28 10.24
C SER A 146 -10.64 6.89 8.85
N LEU A 147 -11.62 6.38 8.11
CA LEU A 147 -11.93 6.86 6.76
C LEU A 147 -12.79 8.14 6.76
N SER A 148 -13.37 8.50 7.90
CA SER A 148 -14.19 9.70 8.03
C SER A 148 -13.38 10.99 8.21
N ASP A 149 -12.23 10.91 8.90
CA ASP A 149 -11.41 12.07 9.26
C ASP A 149 -9.91 11.86 9.05
N ALA A 150 -9.53 10.75 8.42
CA ALA A 150 -8.16 10.34 8.09
C ALA A 150 -7.20 10.25 9.29
N LYS A 151 -7.74 10.10 10.51
CA LYS A 151 -6.92 9.98 11.71
C LYS A 151 -6.54 8.54 12.03
N LYS A 152 -5.41 8.41 12.74
CA LYS A 152 -4.97 7.13 13.26
C LYS A 152 -5.92 6.63 14.35
N ASN A 153 -6.46 5.42 14.17
CA ASN A 153 -7.14 4.68 15.23
C ASN A 153 -6.11 3.98 16.13
N TRP A 154 -5.25 3.15 15.50
CA TRP A 154 -4.19 2.43 16.19
C TRP A 154 -3.07 2.04 15.22
N ARG A 155 -1.90 1.72 15.78
CA ARG A 155 -0.80 1.03 15.10
C ARG A 155 -0.24 -0.04 16.04
N THR A 156 0.02 -1.22 15.52
CA THR A 156 0.67 -2.32 16.25
C THR A 156 1.83 -2.85 15.44
N TYR A 157 2.89 -3.23 16.13
CA TYR A 157 4.03 -3.88 15.48
C TYR A 157 3.83 -5.39 15.43
N THR A 158 4.27 -6.01 14.35
CA THR A 158 4.15 -7.46 14.12
C THR A 158 5.22 -8.24 14.86
N ILE A 159 6.35 -7.59 15.21
CA ILE A 159 7.43 -8.16 16.02
C ILE A 159 7.52 -7.37 17.34
N PRO A 160 7.43 -8.05 18.50
CA PRO A 160 7.50 -7.38 19.79
C PRO A 160 8.91 -6.89 20.09
N ALA A 161 9.04 -5.67 20.61
CA ALA A 161 10.29 -5.15 21.14
C ALA A 161 10.59 -5.73 22.53
N PRO A 162 11.84 -5.68 23.00
CA PRO A 162 12.18 -6.10 24.35
C PRO A 162 11.29 -5.46 25.42
N GLY A 163 10.66 -6.28 26.25
CA GLY A 163 9.71 -5.85 27.27
C GLY A 163 8.25 -5.75 26.81
N GLU A 164 7.96 -5.87 25.53
CA GLU A 164 6.59 -6.02 25.03
C GLU A 164 6.12 -7.48 25.17
N PRO A 165 4.80 -7.73 25.32
CA PRO A 165 4.27 -9.10 25.40
C PRO A 165 4.68 -9.93 24.17
N GLY A 166 5.20 -11.12 24.40
CA GLY A 166 5.70 -12.01 23.35
C GLY A 166 7.19 -11.85 23.03
N SER A 167 7.86 -10.81 23.54
CA SER A 167 9.30 -10.59 23.28
C SER A 167 10.19 -11.70 23.88
N GLU A 168 9.71 -12.41 24.89
CA GLU A 168 10.40 -13.57 25.47
C GLU A 168 10.54 -14.75 24.51
N THR A 169 9.76 -14.78 23.43
CA THR A 169 9.87 -15.81 22.38
C THR A 169 10.98 -15.53 21.38
N TRP A 170 11.48 -14.29 21.34
CA TRP A 170 12.56 -13.83 20.45
C TRP A 170 13.91 -13.90 21.18
N LYS A 171 14.46 -15.08 21.24
CA LYS A 171 15.76 -15.29 21.90
C LYS A 171 16.89 -14.97 20.92
N ALA A 172 17.82 -14.13 21.37
CA ALA A 172 19.05 -13.91 20.62
C ALA A 172 19.83 -15.24 20.47
N ASP A 173 20.25 -15.56 19.26
CA ASP A 173 21.18 -16.64 18.99
C ASP A 173 22.62 -16.09 19.01
N PRO A 174 23.46 -16.49 19.97
CA PRO A 174 24.82 -15.94 20.09
C PRO A 174 25.73 -16.33 18.91
N THR A 175 25.32 -17.29 18.07
CA THR A 175 26.07 -17.71 16.89
C THR A 175 25.76 -16.87 15.65
N ILE A 176 24.67 -16.08 15.70
CA ILE A 176 24.23 -15.23 14.60
C ILE A 176 24.52 -13.77 14.95
N SER A 177 25.34 -13.11 14.14
CA SER A 177 25.60 -11.67 14.27
C SER A 177 24.29 -10.88 14.18
N HIS A 178 24.11 -9.91 15.08
CA HIS A 178 22.90 -9.05 15.17
C HIS A 178 21.59 -9.75 15.57
N SER A 179 21.60 -11.02 15.97
CA SER A 179 20.35 -11.71 16.38
C SER A 179 19.63 -11.01 17.55
N LYS A 180 20.36 -10.35 18.44
CA LYS A 180 19.80 -9.57 19.56
C LYS A 180 18.92 -8.38 19.09
N ASP A 181 19.15 -7.87 17.88
CA ASP A 181 18.46 -6.73 17.29
C ASP A 181 17.44 -7.17 16.23
N GLY A 182 17.27 -8.49 16.03
CA GLY A 182 16.39 -9.06 15.00
C GLY A 182 14.93 -8.64 15.11
N TRP A 183 14.47 -8.24 16.30
CA TRP A 183 13.13 -7.69 16.51
C TRP A 183 12.89 -6.34 15.79
N MET A 184 13.96 -5.63 15.43
CA MET A 184 13.89 -4.35 14.70
C MET A 184 13.66 -4.56 13.20
N HIS A 185 13.86 -5.78 12.69
CA HIS A 185 13.95 -6.06 11.27
C HIS A 185 13.04 -7.22 10.90
N GLY A 186 12.04 -6.96 10.07
CA GLY A 186 11.13 -8.00 9.58
C GLY A 186 9.67 -7.80 9.97
N GLY A 187 8.85 -8.80 9.67
CA GLY A 187 7.41 -8.79 9.97
C GLY A 187 6.59 -7.84 9.10
N GLY A 188 7.18 -7.17 8.12
CA GLY A 188 6.47 -6.45 7.08
C GLY A 188 5.97 -7.41 5.99
N SER A 189 4.91 -7.04 5.27
CA SER A 189 4.30 -7.86 4.22
C SER A 189 4.04 -7.05 2.96
#